data_686edcf720c41f745ec3338ce72425c9
#
_entry.id   686edcf720c41f745ec3338ce72425c9
#
_cell.length_a   1.000
_cell.length_b   1.000
_cell.length_c   1.000
_cell.angle_alpha   90.00
_cell.angle_beta   90.00
_cell.angle_gamma   90.00
#
_symmetry.space_group_name_H-M   'P 1'
#
loop_
_entity.id
_entity.type
_entity.pdbx_description
1 polymer ?
#
loop_
_entity_poly.entity_id
_entity_poly.type
_entity_poly.pdbx_seq_one_letter_code
_entity_poly.pdbx_strand_id
1 'polypeptide(L)'
;MTNSPFHLVSDFDGVWTEPARELQAVHATLIQELAILTTRPLSLVEEDIAGFIQKILEKPECFGWRIQGRFSSYVDEDFFALPTAIGQFLEDATSSPEKVYLDALLTKHESALDFLDSCYHKTCDRFRSDGTHDLTRGAERVLEWLLAHQVQITFVSNAPVEKIIDWFAAHGHPVVDGRSPASSEAPLRAYGRAGKQFLSNKPKSLVFGGREVQVDRPDYLALLEQASPDMVIGDVLSLDLALPLWMRQEKHPAAPIAVALMHLKHSPDWVTRDIGKTPHAPDFLVPHITSLPRLVTEVRRMKSAGLAPV
;
A
#
# COMPACT_ATOMS: atom_id res chain seq x y z
N MET A 1 35.17 3.86 -12.54
CA MET A 1 33.70 4.03 -12.52
C MET A 1 33.28 3.95 -11.06
N THR A 2 32.91 5.06 -10.45
CA THR A 2 32.42 5.09 -9.07
C THR A 2 31.08 4.35 -9.09
N ASN A 3 31.05 3.14 -8.47
CA ASN A 3 29.81 2.41 -8.25
C ASN A 3 28.93 3.25 -7.28
N SER A 4 28.06 4.10 -7.83
CA SER A 4 27.03 4.71 -7.00
C SER A 4 26.19 3.59 -6.37
N PRO A 5 25.84 3.68 -5.08
CA PRO A 5 25.04 2.66 -4.42
C PRO A 5 23.71 2.48 -5.19
N PHE A 6 23.22 1.25 -5.19
CA PHE A 6 21.90 0.95 -5.76
C PHE A 6 20.83 1.44 -4.79
N HIS A 7 19.86 2.20 -5.27
CA HIS A 7 18.81 2.74 -4.44
C HIS A 7 17.45 2.06 -4.72
N LEU A 8 16.93 1.38 -3.72
CA LEU A 8 15.61 0.76 -3.71
C LEU A 8 14.63 1.62 -2.91
N VAL A 9 13.54 2.06 -3.53
CA VAL A 9 12.36 2.56 -2.83
C VAL A 9 11.36 1.43 -2.70
N SER A 10 10.91 1.16 -1.49
CA SER A 10 10.00 0.05 -1.17
C SER A 10 8.82 0.53 -0.35
N ASP A 11 7.61 0.06 -0.68
CA ASP A 11 6.54 0.06 0.31
C ASP A 11 6.90 -0.89 1.47
N PHE A 12 6.16 -0.79 2.58
CA PHE A 12 6.40 -1.58 3.79
C PHE A 12 5.35 -2.67 3.98
N ASP A 13 4.08 -2.29 4.14
CA ASP A 13 3.01 -3.25 4.31
C ASP A 13 2.76 -4.03 3.00
N GLY A 14 2.53 -5.34 3.09
CA GLY A 14 2.37 -6.17 1.88
C GLY A 14 3.67 -6.53 1.16
N VAL A 15 4.78 -5.80 1.38
CA VAL A 15 6.11 -6.15 0.85
C VAL A 15 6.96 -6.83 1.92
N TRP A 16 7.13 -6.19 3.08
CA TRP A 16 7.98 -6.68 4.19
C TRP A 16 7.18 -7.33 5.30
N THR A 17 5.87 -7.06 5.38
CA THR A 17 4.94 -7.63 6.36
C THR A 17 3.83 -8.40 5.66
N GLU A 18 3.14 -9.25 6.43
CA GLU A 18 1.91 -9.92 5.98
C GLU A 18 0.70 -9.19 6.57
N PRO A 19 0.00 -8.33 5.78
CA PRO A 19 -1.07 -7.49 6.30
C PRO A 19 -2.32 -8.27 6.75
N ALA A 20 -2.42 -9.55 6.40
CA ALA A 20 -3.62 -10.36 6.64
C ALA A 20 -4.04 -10.39 8.12
N ARG A 21 -3.09 -10.45 9.07
CA ARG A 21 -3.39 -10.48 10.51
C ARG A 21 -3.96 -9.16 11.01
N GLU A 22 -3.37 -8.04 10.59
CA GLU A 22 -3.84 -6.70 10.93
C GLU A 22 -5.24 -6.45 10.34
N LEU A 23 -5.45 -6.83 9.09
CA LEU A 23 -6.76 -6.75 8.42
C LEU A 23 -7.83 -7.61 9.11
N GLN A 24 -7.49 -8.83 9.54
CA GLN A 24 -8.39 -9.68 10.31
C GLN A 24 -8.77 -9.04 11.65
N ALA A 25 -7.80 -8.41 12.33
CA ALA A 25 -8.06 -7.68 13.57
C ALA A 25 -8.98 -6.48 13.36
N VAL A 26 -8.78 -5.71 12.29
CA VAL A 26 -9.66 -4.59 11.91
C VAL A 26 -11.07 -5.09 11.63
N HIS A 27 -11.19 -6.16 10.84
CA HIS A 27 -12.49 -6.76 10.52
C HIS A 27 -13.23 -7.27 11.76
N ALA A 28 -12.52 -7.97 12.66
CA ALA A 28 -13.11 -8.44 13.91
C ALA A 28 -13.58 -7.28 14.82
N THR A 29 -12.79 -6.20 14.92
CA THR A 29 -13.19 -5.00 15.67
C THR A 29 -14.45 -4.37 15.07
N LEU A 30 -14.48 -4.22 13.74
CA LEU A 30 -15.65 -3.69 13.03
C LEU A 30 -16.93 -4.47 13.36
N ILE A 31 -16.88 -5.79 13.24
CA ILE A 31 -18.04 -6.67 13.50
C ILE A 31 -18.49 -6.55 14.95
N GLN A 32 -17.57 -6.55 15.91
CA GLN A 32 -17.88 -6.40 17.35
C GLN A 32 -18.54 -5.07 17.65
N GLU A 33 -17.99 -3.96 17.16
CA GLU A 33 -18.55 -2.63 17.39
C GLU A 33 -19.94 -2.48 16.71
N LEU A 34 -20.14 -3.02 15.52
CA LEU A 34 -21.44 -3.05 14.85
C LEU A 34 -22.46 -3.89 15.62
N ALA A 35 -22.08 -5.04 16.17
CA ALA A 35 -22.96 -5.87 16.98
C ALA A 35 -23.43 -5.13 18.24
N ILE A 36 -22.53 -4.41 18.90
CA ILE A 36 -22.83 -3.57 20.06
C ILE A 36 -23.78 -2.44 19.68
N LEU A 37 -23.51 -1.71 18.61
CA LEU A 37 -24.30 -0.56 18.16
C LEU A 37 -25.72 -0.96 17.74
N THR A 38 -25.84 -2.08 17.02
CA THR A 38 -27.12 -2.54 16.50
C THR A 38 -27.88 -3.44 17.48
N THR A 39 -27.26 -3.84 18.59
CA THR A 39 -27.78 -4.87 19.53
C THR A 39 -28.15 -6.19 18.85
N ARG A 40 -27.49 -6.53 17.75
CA ARG A 40 -27.70 -7.76 16.97
C ARG A 40 -26.73 -8.86 17.41
N PRO A 41 -27.10 -10.14 17.27
CA PRO A 41 -26.17 -11.23 17.48
C PRO A 41 -24.93 -11.12 16.59
N LEU A 42 -23.75 -11.43 17.14
CA LEU A 42 -22.47 -11.30 16.43
C LEU A 42 -22.48 -12.10 15.12
N SER A 43 -22.99 -13.34 15.14
CA SER A 43 -23.06 -14.21 13.96
C SER A 43 -23.92 -13.63 12.82
N LEU A 44 -24.98 -12.91 13.15
CA LEU A 44 -25.81 -12.24 12.15
C LEU A 44 -25.10 -11.05 11.53
N VAL A 45 -24.34 -10.29 12.34
CA VAL A 45 -23.52 -9.18 11.83
C VAL A 45 -22.40 -9.70 10.93
N GLU A 46 -21.76 -10.82 11.30
CA GLU A 46 -20.74 -11.48 10.46
C GLU A 46 -21.32 -11.88 9.10
N GLU A 47 -22.51 -12.49 9.07
CA GLU A 47 -23.20 -12.89 7.84
C GLU A 47 -23.56 -11.69 6.97
N ASP A 48 -24.16 -10.64 7.57
CA ASP A 48 -24.54 -9.42 6.85
C ASP A 48 -23.32 -8.73 6.25
N ILE A 49 -22.24 -8.54 7.03
CA ILE A 49 -21.00 -7.89 6.57
C ILE A 49 -20.33 -8.71 5.47
N ALA A 50 -20.30 -10.04 5.57
CA ALA A 50 -19.80 -10.89 4.51
C ALA A 50 -20.61 -10.71 3.20
N GLY A 51 -21.93 -10.59 3.31
CA GLY A 51 -22.81 -10.28 2.17
C GLY A 51 -22.56 -8.90 1.58
N PHE A 52 -22.26 -7.89 2.40
CA PHE A 52 -21.89 -6.55 1.91
C PHE A 52 -20.56 -6.55 1.18
N ILE A 53 -19.56 -7.24 1.72
CA ILE A 53 -18.24 -7.40 1.07
C ILE A 53 -18.42 -8.09 -0.30
N GLN A 54 -19.24 -9.13 -0.39
CA GLN A 54 -19.50 -9.78 -1.67
C GLN A 54 -20.08 -8.79 -2.70
N LYS A 55 -21.10 -8.00 -2.32
CA LYS A 55 -21.70 -6.97 -3.21
C LYS A 55 -20.70 -5.90 -3.62
N ILE A 56 -19.81 -5.49 -2.72
CA ILE A 56 -18.73 -4.52 -3.01
C ILE A 56 -17.77 -5.12 -4.05
N LEU A 57 -17.36 -6.37 -3.87
CA LEU A 57 -16.41 -7.05 -4.76
C LEU A 57 -17.01 -7.47 -6.11
N GLU A 58 -18.35 -7.43 -6.28
CA GLU A 58 -19.00 -7.55 -7.59
C GLU A 58 -18.80 -6.32 -8.48
N LYS A 59 -18.52 -5.14 -7.86
CA LYS A 59 -18.29 -3.87 -8.57
C LYS A 59 -17.12 -3.10 -7.91
N PRO A 60 -15.93 -3.68 -7.84
CA PRO A 60 -14.83 -3.11 -7.09
C PRO A 60 -14.38 -1.75 -7.62
N GLU A 61 -14.64 -1.44 -8.90
CA GLU A 61 -14.37 -0.15 -9.51
C GLU A 61 -15.20 1.01 -8.95
N CYS A 62 -16.24 0.71 -8.16
CA CYS A 62 -17.09 1.69 -7.50
C CYS A 62 -16.64 2.01 -6.06
N PHE A 63 -15.66 1.29 -5.52
CA PHE A 63 -15.27 1.36 -4.11
C PHE A 63 -13.75 1.48 -3.91
N GLY A 64 -13.34 2.14 -2.83
CA GLY A 64 -11.93 2.31 -2.48
C GLY A 64 -11.65 3.62 -1.78
N TRP A 65 -10.38 3.96 -1.62
CA TRP A 65 -9.99 5.26 -1.08
C TRP A 65 -10.38 6.37 -2.04
N ARG A 66 -11.15 7.35 -1.56
CA ARG A 66 -11.54 8.52 -2.35
C ARG A 66 -10.99 9.80 -1.73
N ILE A 67 -10.37 10.61 -2.58
CA ILE A 67 -9.89 11.94 -2.24
C ILE A 67 -10.52 12.93 -3.22
N GLN A 68 -11.29 13.90 -2.70
CA GLN A 68 -11.99 14.90 -3.52
C GLN A 68 -12.84 14.27 -4.65
N GLY A 69 -13.52 13.16 -4.33
CA GLY A 69 -14.39 12.45 -5.28
C GLY A 69 -13.68 11.55 -6.29
N ARG A 70 -12.32 11.51 -6.31
CA ARG A 70 -11.53 10.65 -7.19
C ARG A 70 -10.98 9.44 -6.44
N PHE A 71 -10.90 8.30 -7.10
CA PHE A 71 -10.29 7.11 -6.50
C PHE A 71 -8.77 7.27 -6.42
N SER A 72 -8.26 7.13 -5.20
CA SER A 72 -6.83 7.04 -4.95
C SER A 72 -6.33 5.60 -5.07
N SER A 73 -7.10 4.62 -4.60
CA SER A 73 -6.93 3.20 -4.88
C SER A 73 -8.29 2.51 -4.92
N TYR A 74 -8.32 1.31 -5.52
CA TYR A 74 -9.52 0.48 -5.60
C TYR A 74 -9.50 -0.62 -4.54
N VAL A 75 -10.68 -1.00 -4.06
CA VAL A 75 -10.83 -1.98 -2.96
C VAL A 75 -10.29 -3.37 -3.29
N ASP A 76 -10.24 -3.75 -4.56
CA ASP A 76 -9.76 -5.06 -4.98
C ASP A 76 -8.23 -5.15 -5.16
N GLU A 77 -7.54 -4.01 -5.23
CA GLU A 77 -6.08 -3.98 -5.20
C GLU A 77 -5.50 -3.65 -3.81
N ASP A 78 -6.28 -2.95 -2.98
CA ASP A 78 -5.87 -2.45 -1.66
C ASP A 78 -6.87 -2.92 -0.59
N PHE A 79 -6.53 -3.98 0.11
CA PHE A 79 -7.40 -4.51 1.17
C PHE A 79 -7.57 -3.59 2.37
N PHE A 80 -6.63 -2.67 2.61
CA PHE A 80 -6.81 -1.65 3.65
C PHE A 80 -7.91 -0.66 3.29
N ALA A 81 -8.34 -0.61 2.02
CA ALA A 81 -9.51 0.16 1.59
C ALA A 81 -10.85 -0.51 1.91
N LEU A 82 -10.86 -1.80 2.31
CA LEU A 82 -12.11 -2.56 2.54
C LEU A 82 -13.00 -1.94 3.63
N PRO A 83 -12.50 -1.53 4.81
CA PRO A 83 -13.35 -0.82 5.79
C PRO A 83 -14.01 0.42 5.19
N THR A 84 -13.24 1.26 4.52
CA THR A 84 -13.77 2.46 3.85
C THR A 84 -14.82 2.11 2.79
N ALA A 85 -14.62 1.03 2.02
CA ALA A 85 -15.58 0.54 1.04
C ALA A 85 -16.90 0.09 1.68
N ILE A 86 -16.84 -0.58 2.85
CA ILE A 86 -18.04 -0.94 3.63
C ILE A 86 -18.79 0.33 4.06
N GLY A 87 -18.06 1.36 4.52
CA GLY A 87 -18.68 2.65 4.87
C GLY A 87 -19.38 3.30 3.69
N GLN A 88 -18.74 3.39 2.55
CA GLN A 88 -19.33 3.90 1.31
C GLN A 88 -20.59 3.12 0.93
N PHE A 89 -20.52 1.80 1.02
CA PHE A 89 -21.67 0.94 0.72
C PHE A 89 -22.84 1.16 1.66
N LEU A 90 -22.58 1.38 2.96
CA LEU A 90 -23.61 1.68 3.94
C LEU A 90 -24.21 3.09 3.77
N GLU A 91 -23.41 4.10 3.40
CA GLU A 91 -23.89 5.45 3.16
C GLU A 91 -24.90 5.54 2.00
N ASP A 92 -24.78 4.66 1.01
CA ASP A 92 -25.71 4.54 -0.11
C ASP A 92 -26.94 3.68 0.22
N ALA A 93 -27.09 3.19 1.46
CA ALA A 93 -28.16 2.25 1.85
C ALA A 93 -29.55 2.90 1.87
N THR A 94 -30.47 2.32 1.11
CA THR A 94 -31.88 2.73 1.04
C THR A 94 -32.87 1.72 1.65
N SER A 95 -32.43 0.50 1.90
CA SER A 95 -33.23 -0.63 2.37
C SER A 95 -32.48 -1.51 3.38
N SER A 96 -33.19 -2.39 4.07
CA SER A 96 -32.62 -3.38 4.99
C SER A 96 -31.91 -4.51 4.20
N PRO A 97 -30.87 -5.17 4.78
CA PRO A 97 -30.34 -4.96 6.14
C PRO A 97 -29.41 -3.74 6.29
N GLU A 98 -28.85 -3.20 5.21
CA GLU A 98 -27.84 -2.12 5.19
C GLU A 98 -28.31 -0.89 5.97
N LYS A 99 -29.56 -0.49 5.77
CA LYS A 99 -30.15 0.69 6.42
C LYS A 99 -30.17 0.60 7.95
N VAL A 100 -30.34 -0.61 8.50
CA VAL A 100 -30.32 -0.83 9.96
C VAL A 100 -28.95 -0.50 10.54
N TYR A 101 -27.88 -0.85 9.84
CA TYR A 101 -26.51 -0.51 10.25
C TYR A 101 -26.25 0.99 10.14
N LEU A 102 -26.62 1.59 9.02
CA LEU A 102 -26.43 3.03 8.82
C LEU A 102 -27.16 3.84 9.90
N ASP A 103 -28.44 3.53 10.16
CA ASP A 103 -29.24 4.25 11.16
C ASP A 103 -28.63 4.12 12.57
N ALA A 104 -28.14 2.92 12.92
CA ALA A 104 -27.47 2.69 14.20
C ALA A 104 -26.15 3.50 14.32
N LEU A 105 -25.36 3.52 13.26
CA LEU A 105 -24.10 4.27 13.21
C LEU A 105 -24.32 5.76 13.39
N LEU A 106 -25.27 6.34 12.67
CA LEU A 106 -25.59 7.77 12.71
C LEU A 106 -26.14 8.24 14.06
N THR A 107 -26.44 7.34 15.00
CA THR A 107 -26.79 7.73 16.40
C THR A 107 -25.58 8.22 17.19
N LYS A 108 -24.34 7.86 16.80
CA LYS A 108 -23.11 8.12 17.57
C LYS A 108 -21.97 8.69 16.73
N HIS A 109 -22.06 8.60 15.43
CA HIS A 109 -21.02 9.01 14.47
C HIS A 109 -21.61 9.96 13.43
N GLU A 110 -20.79 10.84 12.88
CA GLU A 110 -21.20 11.79 11.85
C GLU A 110 -21.51 11.10 10.52
N SER A 111 -20.82 9.99 10.25
CA SER A 111 -20.96 9.19 9.03
C SER A 111 -20.57 7.73 9.28
N ALA A 112 -20.90 6.84 8.34
CA ALA A 112 -20.39 5.48 8.38
C ALA A 112 -18.86 5.44 8.18
N LEU A 113 -18.32 6.34 7.38
CA LEU A 113 -16.88 6.48 7.16
C LEU A 113 -16.13 6.87 8.44
N ASP A 114 -16.63 7.83 9.20
CA ASP A 114 -16.06 8.24 10.50
C ASP A 114 -15.99 7.06 11.48
N PHE A 115 -17.07 6.29 11.59
CA PHE A 115 -17.07 5.10 12.44
C PHE A 115 -16.00 4.08 12.01
N LEU A 116 -15.91 3.79 10.71
CA LEU A 116 -14.99 2.77 10.21
C LEU A 116 -13.53 3.21 10.33
N ASP A 117 -13.26 4.48 10.10
CA ASP A 117 -11.95 5.09 10.31
C ASP A 117 -11.53 4.98 11.79
N SER A 118 -12.46 5.27 12.70
CA SER A 118 -12.26 5.07 14.15
C SER A 118 -11.93 3.62 14.50
N CYS A 119 -12.66 2.64 13.97
CA CYS A 119 -12.38 1.21 14.18
C CYS A 119 -11.02 0.81 13.64
N TYR A 120 -10.66 1.30 12.46
CA TYR A 120 -9.37 1.04 11.82
C TYR A 120 -8.22 1.56 12.68
N HIS A 121 -8.22 2.85 13.02
CA HIS A 121 -7.15 3.45 13.81
C HIS A 121 -7.00 2.82 15.19
N LYS A 122 -8.10 2.61 15.91
CA LYS A 122 -8.12 1.93 17.22
C LYS A 122 -7.50 0.54 17.16
N THR A 123 -7.76 -0.19 16.08
CA THR A 123 -7.24 -1.55 15.91
C THR A 123 -5.76 -1.55 15.54
N CYS A 124 -5.35 -0.69 14.61
CA CYS A 124 -3.95 -0.58 14.21
C CYS A 124 -3.06 -0.14 15.38
N ASP A 125 -3.52 0.80 16.21
CA ASP A 125 -2.79 1.22 17.41
C ASP A 125 -2.65 0.08 18.43
N ARG A 126 -3.71 -0.72 18.65
CA ARG A 126 -3.65 -1.90 19.51
C ARG A 126 -2.72 -2.95 18.92
N PHE A 127 -2.85 -3.27 17.64
CA PHE A 127 -2.02 -4.26 16.96
C PHE A 127 -0.54 -3.92 17.06
N ARG A 128 -0.19 -2.64 16.93
CA ARG A 128 1.17 -2.14 17.13
C ARG A 128 1.64 -2.31 18.58
N SER A 129 0.80 -2.00 19.57
CA SER A 129 1.16 -2.10 20.99
C SER A 129 1.30 -3.54 21.50
N ASP A 130 0.63 -4.49 20.89
CA ASP A 130 0.67 -5.91 21.26
C ASP A 130 1.99 -6.60 20.88
N GLY A 131 2.92 -5.89 20.21
CA GLY A 131 4.29 -6.34 19.97
C GLY A 131 4.47 -7.43 18.93
N THR A 132 3.46 -7.64 18.06
CA THR A 132 3.55 -8.61 16.96
C THR A 132 4.23 -7.95 15.77
N HIS A 133 5.58 -7.99 15.74
CA HIS A 133 6.39 -7.38 14.69
C HIS A 133 6.87 -8.39 13.65
N ASP A 134 5.95 -9.21 13.12
CA ASP A 134 6.32 -10.27 12.18
C ASP A 134 6.65 -9.70 10.80
N LEU A 135 7.83 -10.01 10.31
CA LEU A 135 8.20 -9.79 8.92
C LEU A 135 7.78 -10.98 8.05
N THR A 136 7.52 -10.72 6.78
CA THR A 136 7.26 -11.76 5.78
C THR A 136 8.40 -12.79 5.78
N ARG A 137 8.05 -14.07 5.63
CA ARG A 137 9.03 -15.16 5.66
C ARG A 137 10.20 -14.91 4.73
N GLY A 138 11.40 -14.88 5.28
CA GLY A 138 12.65 -14.68 4.55
C GLY A 138 13.03 -13.21 4.33
N ALA A 139 12.23 -12.26 4.78
CA ALA A 139 12.50 -10.82 4.65
C ALA A 139 13.83 -10.42 5.31
N GLU A 140 14.14 -10.94 6.51
CA GLU A 140 15.41 -10.66 7.21
C GLU A 140 16.61 -11.04 6.34
N ARG A 141 16.62 -12.27 5.81
CA ARG A 141 17.72 -12.74 4.95
C ARG A 141 17.85 -11.92 3.67
N VAL A 142 16.73 -11.45 3.12
CA VAL A 142 16.73 -10.55 1.97
C VAL A 142 17.33 -9.21 2.35
N LEU A 143 16.94 -8.65 3.50
CA LEU A 143 17.48 -7.39 4.00
C LEU A 143 18.98 -7.47 4.23
N GLU A 144 19.46 -8.52 4.92
CA GLU A 144 20.89 -8.78 5.13
C GLU A 144 21.65 -8.86 3.80
N TRP A 145 21.08 -9.59 2.82
CA TRP A 145 21.69 -9.68 1.50
C TRP A 145 21.80 -8.33 0.81
N LEU A 146 20.71 -7.53 0.85
CA LEU A 146 20.67 -6.18 0.24
C LEU A 146 21.73 -5.27 0.86
N LEU A 147 21.83 -5.25 2.20
CA LEU A 147 22.82 -4.46 2.92
C LEU A 147 24.25 -4.90 2.60
N ALA A 148 24.53 -6.21 2.60
CA ALA A 148 25.84 -6.76 2.24
C ALA A 148 26.25 -6.40 0.79
N HIS A 149 25.27 -6.15 -0.08
CA HIS A 149 25.50 -5.76 -1.47
C HIS A 149 25.35 -4.24 -1.70
N GLN A 150 25.47 -3.43 -0.65
CA GLN A 150 25.45 -1.96 -0.76
C GLN A 150 24.19 -1.43 -1.46
N VAL A 151 23.02 -2.00 -1.13
CA VAL A 151 21.73 -1.45 -1.52
C VAL A 151 21.27 -0.49 -0.44
N GLN A 152 21.01 0.75 -0.79
CA GLN A 152 20.30 1.68 0.07
C GLN A 152 18.81 1.45 -0.09
N ILE A 153 18.09 1.37 1.03
CA ILE A 153 16.65 1.13 1.02
C ILE A 153 15.94 2.32 1.67
N THR A 154 15.01 2.89 0.94
CA THR A 154 14.07 3.88 1.46
C THR A 154 12.68 3.27 1.49
N PHE A 155 12.16 3.04 2.69
CA PHE A 155 10.77 2.65 2.90
C PHE A 155 9.88 3.89 2.78
N VAL A 156 8.87 3.82 1.93
CA VAL A 156 7.88 4.89 1.75
C VAL A 156 6.49 4.30 1.93
N SER A 157 5.87 4.56 3.08
CA SER A 157 4.60 3.94 3.46
C SER A 157 3.60 4.98 3.98
N ASN A 158 2.31 4.68 3.86
CA ASN A 158 1.26 5.44 4.53
C ASN A 158 1.15 5.14 6.03
N ALA A 159 1.74 4.03 6.50
CA ALA A 159 1.87 3.70 7.91
C ALA A 159 2.70 4.76 8.67
N PRO A 160 2.52 4.90 10.00
CA PRO A 160 3.40 5.72 10.82
C PRO A 160 4.87 5.28 10.71
N VAL A 161 5.81 6.24 10.73
CA VAL A 161 7.24 5.92 10.63
C VAL A 161 7.72 5.07 11.80
N GLU A 162 7.14 5.27 12.97
CA GLU A 162 7.41 4.52 14.19
C GLU A 162 7.11 3.03 14.00
N LYS A 163 6.02 2.68 13.28
CA LYS A 163 5.69 1.28 12.94
C LYS A 163 6.86 0.62 12.20
N ILE A 164 7.39 1.28 11.17
CA ILE A 164 8.47 0.73 10.35
C ILE A 164 9.75 0.58 11.17
N ILE A 165 10.09 1.60 11.97
CA ILE A 165 11.27 1.60 12.85
C ILE A 165 11.18 0.47 13.87
N ASP A 166 10.04 0.34 14.55
CA ASP A 166 9.84 -0.68 15.60
C ASP A 166 9.91 -2.10 15.05
N TRP A 167 9.29 -2.34 13.87
CA TRP A 167 9.34 -3.65 13.20
C TRP A 167 10.75 -4.09 12.88
N PHE A 168 11.53 -3.25 12.23
CA PHE A 168 12.90 -3.61 11.88
C PHE A 168 13.84 -3.61 13.08
N ALA A 169 13.62 -2.75 14.08
CA ALA A 169 14.40 -2.75 15.32
C ALA A 169 14.21 -4.06 16.11
N ALA A 170 12.99 -4.61 16.16
CA ALA A 170 12.69 -5.91 16.78
C ALA A 170 13.49 -7.06 16.16
N HIS A 171 13.92 -6.90 14.89
CA HIS A 171 14.77 -7.86 14.15
C HIS A 171 16.25 -7.45 14.08
N GLY A 172 16.68 -6.47 14.88
CA GLY A 172 18.08 -6.05 14.95
C GLY A 172 18.56 -5.17 13.79
N HIS A 173 17.64 -4.63 12.98
CA HIS A 173 17.95 -3.76 11.84
C HIS A 173 17.47 -2.33 12.10
N PRO A 174 18.33 -1.41 12.57
CA PRO A 174 17.91 -0.05 12.85
C PRO A 174 17.59 0.71 11.54
N VAL A 175 16.37 1.23 11.47
CA VAL A 175 15.90 2.12 10.40
C VAL A 175 15.85 3.53 10.95
N VAL A 176 16.27 4.52 10.17
CA VAL A 176 16.27 5.94 10.55
C VAL A 176 15.09 6.65 9.90
N ASP A 177 14.42 7.53 10.64
CA ASP A 177 13.43 8.44 10.03
C ASP A 177 14.08 9.28 8.95
N GLY A 178 13.59 9.18 7.72
CA GLY A 178 14.13 9.88 6.56
C GLY A 178 14.06 11.41 6.65
N ARG A 179 13.24 11.94 7.55
CA ARG A 179 13.15 13.37 7.86
C ARG A 179 14.21 13.84 8.86
N SER A 180 14.91 12.91 9.52
CA SER A 180 15.99 13.23 10.45
C SER A 180 17.25 13.66 9.70
N PRO A 181 18.01 14.64 10.22
CA PRO A 181 19.33 15.01 9.67
C PRO A 181 20.32 13.84 9.58
N ALA A 182 20.20 12.84 10.46
CA ALA A 182 21.04 11.64 10.48
C ALA A 182 20.73 10.66 9.33
N SER A 183 19.67 10.88 8.55
CA SER A 183 19.24 9.95 7.50
C SER A 183 20.12 9.94 6.25
N SER A 184 20.93 11.00 6.01
CA SER A 184 21.68 11.17 4.76
C SER A 184 22.66 10.03 4.46
N GLU A 185 23.24 9.41 5.50
CA GLU A 185 24.22 8.32 5.39
C GLU A 185 23.66 6.94 5.77
N ALA A 186 22.42 6.89 6.28
CA ALA A 186 21.82 5.64 6.72
C ALA A 186 21.47 4.74 5.52
N PRO A 187 21.87 3.45 5.53
CA PRO A 187 21.49 2.51 4.46
C PRO A 187 20.02 2.16 4.48
N LEU A 188 19.36 2.26 5.64
CA LEU A 188 17.94 2.02 5.85
C LEU A 188 17.28 3.30 6.38
N ARG A 189 16.35 3.83 5.64
CA ARG A 189 15.56 5.00 6.04
C ARG A 189 14.09 4.80 5.74
N ALA A 190 13.21 5.43 6.51
CA ALA A 190 11.78 5.32 6.35
C ALA A 190 11.09 6.69 6.31
N TYR A 191 10.14 6.83 5.42
CA TYR A 191 9.17 7.92 5.38
C TYR A 191 7.79 7.33 5.63
N GLY A 192 7.33 7.40 6.87
CA GLY A 192 5.96 7.07 7.24
C GLY A 192 5.03 8.24 6.96
N ARG A 193 3.71 7.97 6.93
CA ARG A 193 2.69 8.95 6.55
C ARG A 193 3.09 9.70 5.28
N ALA A 194 3.51 8.92 4.28
CA ALA A 194 4.09 9.44 3.04
C ALA A 194 3.07 10.14 2.13
N GLY A 195 1.79 10.11 2.49
CA GLY A 195 0.73 10.80 1.75
C GLY A 195 0.50 10.23 0.35
N LYS A 196 0.84 8.95 0.11
CA LYS A 196 0.64 8.30 -1.20
C LYS A 196 -0.82 8.33 -1.66
N GLN A 197 -1.78 8.40 -0.73
CA GLN A 197 -3.20 8.49 -1.02
C GLN A 197 -3.66 9.89 -1.42
N PHE A 198 -2.91 10.95 -1.09
CA PHE A 198 -3.35 12.32 -1.34
C PHE A 198 -3.13 12.75 -2.79
N LEU A 199 -4.18 13.31 -3.38
CA LEU A 199 -4.21 13.78 -4.75
C LEU A 199 -4.17 15.31 -4.81
N SER A 200 -3.56 15.85 -5.85
CA SER A 200 -3.52 17.31 -6.07
C SER A 200 -4.82 17.84 -6.68
N ASN A 201 -4.94 19.16 -6.76
CA ASN A 201 -6.06 19.82 -7.47
C ASN A 201 -5.89 19.83 -9.00
N LYS A 202 -4.83 19.20 -9.53
CA LYS A 202 -4.55 19.11 -10.97
C LYS A 202 -4.58 17.64 -11.38
N PRO A 203 -5.75 17.10 -11.73
CA PRO A 203 -5.90 15.68 -12.05
C PRO A 203 -4.94 15.25 -13.16
N LYS A 204 -4.27 14.13 -12.92
CA LYS A 204 -3.49 13.39 -13.91
C LYS A 204 -3.72 11.90 -13.65
N SER A 205 -3.96 11.16 -14.71
CA SER A 205 -4.24 9.73 -14.62
C SER A 205 -3.58 8.95 -15.74
N LEU A 206 -3.43 7.65 -15.49
CA LEU A 206 -3.09 6.63 -16.48
C LEU A 206 -4.21 5.60 -16.51
N VAL A 207 -4.30 4.84 -17.60
CA VAL A 207 -5.28 3.76 -17.72
C VAL A 207 -4.56 2.42 -17.60
N PHE A 208 -4.95 1.61 -16.62
CA PHE A 208 -4.47 0.25 -16.41
C PHE A 208 -5.65 -0.72 -16.42
N GLY A 209 -5.59 -1.75 -17.26
CA GLY A 209 -6.63 -2.77 -17.32
C GLY A 209 -8.06 -2.23 -17.51
N GLY A 210 -8.20 -1.04 -18.13
CA GLY A 210 -9.48 -0.36 -18.32
C GLY A 210 -9.91 0.53 -17.14
N ARG A 211 -9.12 0.67 -16.08
CA ARG A 211 -9.39 1.56 -14.94
C ARG A 211 -8.53 2.82 -14.98
N GLU A 212 -9.11 3.93 -14.56
CA GLU A 212 -8.40 5.20 -14.41
C GLU A 212 -7.66 5.24 -13.08
N VAL A 213 -6.34 5.35 -13.13
CA VAL A 213 -5.47 5.40 -11.95
C VAL A 213 -4.83 6.77 -11.85
N GLN A 214 -5.07 7.46 -10.74
CA GLN A 214 -4.55 8.81 -10.49
C GLN A 214 -3.07 8.78 -10.17
N VAL A 215 -2.29 9.70 -10.76
CA VAL A 215 -0.82 9.82 -10.59
C VAL A 215 -0.39 11.16 -10.02
N ASP A 216 -1.30 12.09 -9.79
CA ASP A 216 -1.04 13.44 -9.29
C ASP A 216 -0.87 13.46 -7.75
N ARG A 217 0.23 12.87 -7.25
CA ARG A 217 0.55 12.64 -5.84
C ARG A 217 1.76 13.47 -5.42
N PRO A 218 1.57 14.75 -5.02
CA PRO A 218 2.68 15.69 -4.83
C PRO A 218 3.64 15.26 -3.73
N ASP A 219 3.15 14.77 -2.60
CA ASP A 219 3.99 14.36 -1.47
C ASP A 219 4.84 13.14 -1.83
N TYR A 220 4.25 12.16 -2.49
CA TYR A 220 4.97 10.98 -2.95
C TYR A 220 5.97 11.31 -4.06
N LEU A 221 5.61 12.20 -4.99
CA LEU A 221 6.53 12.68 -6.03
C LEU A 221 7.78 13.32 -5.41
N ALA A 222 7.61 14.20 -4.42
CA ALA A 222 8.73 14.84 -3.74
C ALA A 222 9.69 13.82 -3.07
N LEU A 223 9.13 12.75 -2.48
CA LEU A 223 9.94 11.68 -1.91
C LEU A 223 10.70 10.87 -2.98
N LEU A 224 10.08 10.59 -4.13
CA LEU A 224 10.74 9.91 -5.25
C LEU A 224 11.83 10.80 -5.88
N GLU A 225 11.60 12.11 -6.01
CA GLU A 225 12.60 13.06 -6.48
C GLU A 225 13.82 13.12 -5.56
N GLN A 226 13.58 13.18 -4.25
CA GLN A 226 14.65 13.16 -3.25
C GLN A 226 15.43 11.85 -3.25
N ALA A 227 14.73 10.73 -3.39
CA ALA A 227 15.32 9.40 -3.37
C ALA A 227 16.07 9.07 -4.67
N SER A 228 15.58 9.51 -5.82
CA SER A 228 16.10 9.15 -7.15
C SER A 228 16.34 7.64 -7.27
N PRO A 229 15.31 6.79 -7.14
CA PRO A 229 15.47 5.34 -7.02
C PRO A 229 15.92 4.69 -8.32
N ASP A 230 16.73 3.64 -8.22
CA ASP A 230 16.98 2.73 -9.33
C ASP A 230 15.80 1.78 -9.55
N MET A 231 15.13 1.40 -8.46
CA MET A 231 13.99 0.49 -8.48
C MET A 231 12.95 0.90 -7.44
N VAL A 232 11.67 0.76 -7.81
CA VAL A 232 10.53 0.91 -6.89
C VAL A 232 9.79 -0.42 -6.80
N ILE A 233 9.41 -0.82 -5.58
CA ILE A 233 8.58 -2.00 -5.32
C ILE A 233 7.44 -1.66 -4.36
N GLY A 234 6.25 -2.16 -4.65
CA GLY A 234 5.05 -2.05 -3.83
C GLY A 234 4.04 -3.12 -4.20
N ASP A 235 2.97 -3.24 -3.44
CA ASP A 235 1.91 -4.24 -3.64
C ASP A 235 0.61 -3.63 -4.20
N VAL A 236 0.41 -2.32 -4.04
CA VAL A 236 -0.76 -1.59 -4.56
C VAL A 236 -0.36 -0.75 -5.77
N LEU A 237 -0.83 -1.15 -6.97
CA LEU A 237 -0.49 -0.46 -8.22
C LEU A 237 -0.80 1.04 -8.16
N SER A 238 -2.00 1.40 -7.74
CA SER A 238 -2.44 2.80 -7.73
C SER A 238 -1.63 3.66 -6.77
N LEU A 239 -1.30 3.16 -5.58
CA LEU A 239 -0.61 3.94 -4.54
C LEU A 239 0.90 3.99 -4.73
N ASP A 240 1.50 2.86 -5.12
CA ASP A 240 2.95 2.68 -5.08
C ASP A 240 3.61 2.84 -6.44
N LEU A 241 2.98 2.33 -7.49
CA LEU A 241 3.65 2.07 -8.76
C LEU A 241 3.18 2.96 -9.90
N ALA A 242 1.93 3.45 -9.89
CA ALA A 242 1.39 4.26 -10.98
C ALA A 242 2.17 5.57 -11.17
N LEU A 243 2.55 6.27 -10.09
CA LEU A 243 3.36 7.47 -10.19
C LEU A 243 4.77 7.18 -10.73
N PRO A 244 5.55 6.20 -10.23
CA PRO A 244 6.82 5.79 -10.84
C PRO A 244 6.72 5.44 -12.33
N LEU A 245 5.67 4.75 -12.75
CA LEU A 245 5.42 4.42 -14.16
C LEU A 245 5.14 5.68 -14.99
N TRP A 246 4.32 6.59 -14.47
CA TRP A 246 4.09 7.88 -15.09
C TRP A 246 5.38 8.71 -15.23
N MET A 247 6.24 8.75 -14.18
CA MET A 247 7.54 9.42 -14.22
C MET A 247 8.43 8.88 -15.35
N ARG A 248 8.43 7.57 -15.59
CA ARG A 248 9.15 6.96 -16.71
C ARG A 248 8.60 7.41 -18.05
N GLN A 249 7.28 7.40 -18.21
CA GLN A 249 6.60 7.84 -19.43
C GLN A 249 6.93 9.29 -19.78
N GLU A 250 6.93 10.16 -18.79
CA GLU A 250 7.29 11.58 -18.94
C GLU A 250 8.81 11.83 -18.99
N LYS A 251 9.63 10.78 -18.93
CA LYS A 251 11.10 10.88 -18.90
C LYS A 251 11.60 11.79 -17.76
N HIS A 252 10.95 11.69 -16.60
CA HIS A 252 11.30 12.49 -15.43
C HIS A 252 12.73 12.15 -14.97
N PRO A 253 13.56 13.14 -14.57
CA PRO A 253 14.97 12.88 -14.20
C PRO A 253 15.15 11.88 -13.04
N ALA A 254 14.20 11.82 -12.11
CA ALA A 254 14.22 10.89 -10.98
C ALA A 254 13.39 9.61 -11.25
N ALA A 255 13.02 9.34 -12.49
CA ALA A 255 12.26 8.13 -12.83
C ALA A 255 13.09 6.88 -12.53
N PRO A 256 12.50 5.83 -11.91
CA PRO A 256 13.22 4.59 -11.64
C PRO A 256 13.55 3.85 -12.95
N ILE A 257 14.63 3.08 -12.94
CA ILE A 257 14.98 2.18 -14.03
C ILE A 257 13.94 1.07 -14.10
N ALA A 258 13.55 0.52 -12.95
CA ALA A 258 12.59 -0.60 -12.87
C ALA A 258 11.49 -0.36 -11.84
N VAL A 259 10.30 -0.90 -12.14
CA VAL A 259 9.12 -0.91 -11.27
C VAL A 259 8.67 -2.35 -11.09
N ALA A 260 8.48 -2.79 -9.84
CA ALA A 260 8.12 -4.16 -9.52
C ALA A 260 6.84 -4.21 -8.66
N LEU A 261 5.92 -5.10 -9.00
CA LEU A 261 4.72 -5.38 -8.22
C LEU A 261 4.96 -6.62 -7.34
N MET A 262 4.81 -6.44 -6.02
CA MET A 262 4.68 -7.58 -5.10
C MET A 262 3.32 -8.24 -5.32
N HIS A 263 3.32 -9.51 -5.70
CA HIS A 263 2.11 -10.25 -5.99
C HIS A 263 1.51 -10.84 -4.72
N LEU A 264 0.36 -10.34 -4.33
CA LEU A 264 -0.44 -10.90 -3.24
C LEU A 264 -1.57 -11.77 -3.82
N LYS A 265 -2.14 -12.68 -3.02
CA LYS A 265 -3.21 -13.58 -3.47
C LYS A 265 -4.42 -12.86 -4.08
N HIS A 266 -4.63 -11.63 -3.66
CA HIS A 266 -5.75 -10.81 -4.08
C HIS A 266 -5.40 -9.81 -5.18
N SER A 267 -4.14 -9.75 -5.62
CA SER A 267 -3.79 -8.83 -6.71
C SER A 267 -4.68 -9.12 -7.93
N PRO A 268 -5.52 -8.16 -8.37
CA PRO A 268 -6.53 -8.43 -9.38
C PRO A 268 -5.92 -8.53 -10.78
N ASP A 269 -6.62 -9.19 -11.68
CA ASP A 269 -6.16 -9.40 -13.05
C ASP A 269 -5.87 -8.10 -13.82
N TRP A 270 -6.62 -7.03 -13.55
CA TRP A 270 -6.41 -5.76 -14.22
C TRP A 270 -5.05 -5.11 -13.87
N VAL A 271 -4.49 -5.43 -12.70
CA VAL A 271 -3.17 -4.99 -12.25
C VAL A 271 -2.05 -5.87 -12.83
N THR A 272 -2.29 -7.19 -12.92
CA THR A 272 -1.22 -8.17 -13.22
C THR A 272 -1.09 -8.52 -14.70
N ARG A 273 -2.15 -8.33 -15.50
CA ARG A 273 -2.26 -8.81 -16.89
C ARG A 273 -1.14 -8.36 -17.81
N ASP A 274 -0.70 -7.10 -17.69
CA ASP A 274 0.20 -6.46 -18.64
C ASP A 274 1.64 -6.33 -18.13
N ILE A 275 1.95 -6.92 -16.97
CA ILE A 275 3.27 -6.88 -16.36
C ILE A 275 4.33 -7.46 -17.31
N GLY A 276 5.43 -6.72 -17.51
CA GLY A 276 6.52 -7.10 -18.41
C GLY A 276 6.17 -7.15 -19.90
N LYS A 277 4.96 -6.68 -20.30
CA LYS A 277 4.51 -6.72 -21.71
C LYS A 277 4.44 -5.34 -22.35
N THR A 278 4.29 -4.30 -21.55
CA THR A 278 4.17 -2.93 -22.04
C THR A 278 5.01 -1.97 -21.17
N PRO A 279 5.53 -0.88 -21.76
CA PRO A 279 6.31 0.11 -20.99
C PRO A 279 5.48 0.89 -19.95
N HIS A 280 4.16 0.72 -19.97
CA HIS A 280 3.22 1.38 -19.08
C HIS A 280 2.81 0.50 -17.89
N ALA A 281 3.27 -0.75 -17.83
CA ALA A 281 3.01 -1.67 -16.74
C ALA A 281 4.28 -1.88 -15.90
N PRO A 282 4.18 -2.43 -14.68
CA PRO A 282 5.35 -2.88 -13.93
C PRO A 282 6.19 -3.87 -14.74
N ASP A 283 7.51 -3.78 -14.59
CA ASP A 283 8.44 -4.63 -15.33
C ASP A 283 8.47 -6.05 -14.78
N PHE A 284 8.27 -6.18 -13.46
CA PHE A 284 8.40 -7.45 -12.76
C PHE A 284 7.20 -7.74 -11.87
N LEU A 285 6.78 -9.01 -11.89
CA LEU A 285 5.89 -9.59 -10.88
C LEU A 285 6.75 -10.33 -9.86
N VAL A 286 6.66 -9.95 -8.59
CA VAL A 286 7.46 -10.51 -7.49
C VAL A 286 6.56 -11.43 -6.66
N PRO A 287 6.61 -12.75 -6.83
CA PRO A 287 5.72 -13.66 -6.12
C PRO A 287 6.06 -13.80 -4.63
N HIS A 288 7.29 -13.47 -4.25
CA HIS A 288 7.76 -13.54 -2.88
C HIS A 288 9.00 -12.65 -2.70
N ILE A 289 9.16 -12.05 -1.52
CA ILE A 289 10.25 -11.11 -1.24
C ILE A 289 11.65 -11.72 -1.48
N THR A 290 11.79 -13.04 -1.34
CA THR A 290 13.04 -13.76 -1.61
C THR A 290 13.51 -13.68 -3.07
N SER A 291 12.67 -13.21 -3.98
CA SER A 291 13.06 -12.95 -5.38
C SER A 291 13.80 -11.63 -5.55
N LEU A 292 13.71 -10.71 -4.58
CA LEU A 292 14.25 -9.35 -4.67
C LEU A 292 15.77 -9.29 -4.91
N PRO A 293 16.63 -10.12 -4.30
CA PRO A 293 18.08 -10.15 -4.59
C PRO A 293 18.40 -10.39 -6.06
N ARG A 294 17.67 -11.30 -6.70
CA ARG A 294 17.84 -11.59 -8.14
C ARG A 294 17.44 -10.37 -8.98
N LEU A 295 16.32 -9.74 -8.67
CA LEU A 295 15.84 -8.57 -9.39
C LEU A 295 16.80 -7.40 -9.27
N VAL A 296 17.28 -7.09 -8.06
CA VAL A 296 18.30 -6.04 -7.84
C VAL A 296 19.55 -6.31 -8.67
N THR A 297 20.00 -7.56 -8.75
CA THR A 297 21.15 -7.94 -9.57
C THR A 297 20.90 -7.70 -11.06
N GLU A 298 19.69 -7.99 -11.52
CA GLU A 298 19.28 -7.77 -12.91
C GLU A 298 19.21 -6.29 -13.26
N VAL A 299 18.52 -5.48 -12.44
CA VAL A 299 18.39 -4.03 -12.63
C VAL A 299 19.77 -3.33 -12.58
N ARG A 300 20.69 -3.78 -11.73
CA ARG A 300 22.08 -3.30 -11.74
C ARG A 300 22.80 -3.55 -13.07
N ARG A 301 22.58 -4.72 -13.66
CA ARG A 301 23.12 -5.01 -15.01
C ARG A 301 22.53 -4.07 -16.06
N MET A 302 21.22 -3.85 -16.01
CA MET A 302 20.54 -2.91 -16.92
C MET A 302 21.09 -1.50 -16.77
N LYS A 303 21.23 -1.01 -15.54
CA LYS A 303 21.86 0.29 -15.23
C LYS A 303 23.26 0.41 -15.82
N SER A 304 24.09 -0.61 -15.63
CA SER A 304 25.48 -0.62 -16.11
C SER A 304 25.58 -0.67 -17.64
N ALA A 305 24.60 -1.27 -18.32
CA ALA A 305 24.50 -1.37 -19.76
C ALA A 305 23.80 -0.16 -20.42
N GLY A 306 23.28 0.79 -19.62
CA GLY A 306 22.47 1.90 -20.15
C GLY A 306 21.14 1.45 -20.75
N LEU A 307 20.63 0.27 -20.33
CA LEU A 307 19.39 -0.31 -20.81
C LEU A 307 18.24 0.07 -19.88
N ALA A 308 17.09 0.42 -20.46
CA ALA A 308 15.81 0.46 -19.73
C ALA A 308 15.12 -0.92 -19.89
N PRO A 309 14.25 -1.34 -18.95
CA PRO A 309 13.35 -2.46 -19.17
C PRO A 309 12.50 -2.24 -20.44
N VAL A 310 12.16 -3.32 -21.11
CA VAL A 310 11.37 -3.30 -22.36
C VAL A 310 9.92 -3.01 -22.04
#